data_cdc8981fd7e95f788738b73d6f021c0c
#
_entry.id   cdc8981fd7e95f788738b73d6f021c0c
#
_cell.length_a   1.000
_cell.length_b   1.000
_cell.length_c   1.000
_cell.angle_alpha   90.00
_cell.angle_beta   90.00
_cell.angle_gamma   90.00
#
_symmetry.space_group_name_H-M   'P 1'
#
loop_
_entity.id
_entity.type
_entity.pdbx_description
1 polymer ?
#
loop_
_entity_poly.entity_id
_entity_poly.type
_entity_poly.pdbx_seq_one_letter_code
_entity_poly.pdbx_strand_id
1 'polypeptide(L)'
;MTQHLIRARTHRFRPDFIFLSKCLALDLDTVRGLVGDAPNAMWYHDPQWFRDTARPDIGHIAAVGRIASTFFVTGFDAEWRALGTNAKFLPAAGDAGITPVTPSSAYTSDAAFIGTGYDASRAALLLDLAKHHDVRVYGPGWQEWGKQLRWNGRSVEGKEFAEVCSSSAITLGINPSRAAGGVTYTSDRTWMVILAGAFYLGQGTPGVERFLRDGEHCAWYVDADDCLAKLDFYLRDPVARERIRSQGERFVRANHTYDQRIANLLSGEAWTVQSTTG
;
A
#
# COMPACT_ATOMS: atom_id res chain seq x y z
N MET A 1 2.68 14.36 23.06
CA MET A 1 3.60 13.70 24.04
C MET A 1 4.99 14.26 23.81
N THR A 2 5.68 14.75 24.83
CA THR A 2 7.02 15.33 24.66
C THR A 2 8.06 14.24 24.38
N GLN A 3 9.08 14.53 23.57
CA GLN A 3 10.16 13.57 23.22
C GLN A 3 10.86 13.01 24.45
N HIS A 4 11.00 13.81 25.50
CA HIS A 4 11.53 13.37 26.79
C HIS A 4 10.74 12.22 27.43
N LEU A 5 9.40 12.24 27.35
CA LEU A 5 8.55 11.17 27.87
C LEU A 5 8.68 9.87 27.06
N ILE A 6 8.91 9.97 25.76
CA ILE A 6 9.14 8.81 24.89
C ILE A 6 10.43 8.12 25.34
N ARG A 7 11.53 8.88 25.48
CA ARG A 7 12.84 8.34 25.95
C ARG A 7 12.74 7.68 27.32
N ALA A 8 12.11 8.37 28.30
CA ALA A 8 11.96 7.84 29.66
C ALA A 8 11.14 6.53 29.69
N ARG A 9 10.08 6.44 28.88
CA ARG A 9 9.27 5.21 28.76
C ARG A 9 10.04 4.07 28.11
N THR A 10 10.78 4.32 27.03
CA THR A 10 11.61 3.31 26.37
C THR A 10 12.67 2.76 27.30
N HIS A 11 13.37 3.64 28.03
CA HIS A 11 14.37 3.25 29.03
C HIS A 11 13.77 2.37 30.14
N ARG A 12 12.57 2.69 30.60
CA ARG A 12 11.85 1.90 31.63
C ARG A 12 11.35 0.56 31.08
N PHE A 13 10.90 0.53 29.83
CA PHE A 13 10.37 -0.67 29.18
C PHE A 13 11.46 -1.69 28.84
N ARG A 14 12.70 -1.25 28.53
CA ARG A 14 13.84 -2.07 28.11
C ARG A 14 13.49 -3.03 26.97
N PRO A 15 13.14 -2.52 25.79
CA PRO A 15 12.75 -3.37 24.66
C PRO A 15 13.93 -4.21 24.17
N ASP A 16 13.66 -5.45 23.75
CA ASP A 16 14.63 -6.32 23.09
C ASP A 16 14.86 -5.92 21.63
N PHE A 17 13.91 -5.20 21.03
CA PHE A 17 13.98 -4.68 19.65
C PHE A 17 13.20 -3.38 19.53
N ILE A 18 13.73 -2.42 18.75
CA ILE A 18 13.07 -1.13 18.50
C ILE A 18 12.72 -1.00 17.03
N PHE A 19 11.42 -0.91 16.76
CA PHE A 19 10.91 -0.61 15.43
C PHE A 19 10.60 0.88 15.28
N LEU A 20 11.23 1.52 14.30
CA LEU A 20 11.03 2.92 13.93
C LEU A 20 10.16 3.02 12.68
N SER A 21 9.01 3.67 12.80
CA SER A 21 8.13 3.95 11.65
C SER A 21 8.06 5.45 11.41
N LYS A 22 8.44 5.89 10.20
CA LYS A 22 8.46 7.28 9.74
C LYS A 22 9.31 8.25 10.57
N CYS A 23 9.12 8.38 11.86
CA CYS A 23 9.87 9.20 12.82
C CYS A 23 10.00 10.70 12.47
N LEU A 24 9.09 11.27 11.69
CA LEU A 24 9.14 12.65 11.20
C LEU A 24 9.09 13.71 12.31
N ALA A 25 8.45 13.40 13.43
CA ALA A 25 8.25 14.32 14.55
C ALA A 25 9.33 14.18 15.66
N LEU A 26 10.31 13.28 15.50
CA LEU A 26 11.36 13.05 16.48
C LEU A 26 12.66 13.75 16.04
N ASP A 27 13.31 14.49 16.93
CA ASP A 27 14.66 14.97 16.68
C ASP A 27 15.69 13.82 16.72
N LEU A 28 16.83 14.03 16.09
CA LEU A 28 17.85 12.98 15.93
C LEU A 28 18.45 12.54 17.25
N ASP A 29 18.57 13.43 18.27
CA ASP A 29 19.10 13.08 19.58
C ASP A 29 18.12 12.22 20.36
N THR A 30 16.80 12.48 20.18
CA THR A 30 15.77 11.61 20.70
C THR A 30 15.86 10.22 20.06
N VAL A 31 15.98 10.14 18.72
CA VAL A 31 16.12 8.85 18.02
C VAL A 31 17.36 8.10 18.51
N ARG A 32 18.54 8.75 18.60
CA ARG A 32 19.76 8.12 19.14
C ARG A 32 19.55 7.60 20.55
N GLY A 33 18.93 8.42 21.41
CA GLY A 33 18.64 8.01 22.79
C GLY A 33 17.56 6.92 22.92
N LEU A 34 16.70 6.75 21.92
CA LEU A 34 15.74 5.64 21.88
C LEU A 34 16.40 4.33 21.49
N VAL A 35 17.15 4.33 20.40
CA VAL A 35 17.75 3.10 19.88
C VAL A 35 18.88 2.61 20.78
N GLY A 36 19.73 3.51 21.35
CA GLY A 36 20.85 3.13 22.20
C GLY A 36 21.66 1.98 21.58
N ASP A 37 21.90 0.93 22.36
CA ASP A 37 22.56 -0.30 21.91
C ASP A 37 21.56 -1.42 21.53
N ALA A 38 20.25 -1.15 21.59
CA ALA A 38 19.22 -2.16 21.29
C ALA A 38 19.17 -2.47 19.78
N PRO A 39 18.98 -3.74 19.39
CA PRO A 39 18.67 -4.09 18.02
C PRO A 39 17.49 -3.26 17.51
N ASN A 40 17.62 -2.71 16.30
CA ASN A 40 16.59 -1.83 15.79
C ASN A 40 16.52 -1.85 14.25
N ALA A 41 15.35 -1.51 13.74
CA ALA A 41 15.15 -1.26 12.31
C ALA A 41 14.21 -0.09 12.10
N MET A 42 14.45 0.66 11.04
CA MET A 42 13.51 1.66 10.53
C MET A 42 12.84 1.13 9.27
N TRP A 43 11.51 1.33 9.15
CA TRP A 43 10.79 1.09 7.90
C TRP A 43 10.02 2.34 7.49
N TYR A 44 10.38 2.87 6.33
CA TYR A 44 9.74 4.03 5.74
C TYR A 44 8.81 3.61 4.61
N HIS A 45 7.51 3.75 4.82
CA HIS A 45 6.47 3.20 3.96
C HIS A 45 6.04 4.13 2.83
N ASP A 46 6.22 5.46 2.99
CA ASP A 46 5.72 6.39 1.99
C ASP A 46 6.69 6.46 0.80
N PRO A 47 6.19 6.34 -0.43
CA PRO A 47 7.03 6.60 -1.59
C PRO A 47 7.49 8.06 -1.55
N GLN A 48 8.82 8.27 -1.51
CA GLN A 48 9.39 9.60 -1.58
C GLN A 48 9.72 9.96 -3.02
N TRP A 49 9.32 11.14 -3.37
CA TRP A 49 9.54 11.72 -4.67
C TRP A 49 10.82 12.54 -4.62
N PHE A 50 11.96 11.96 -4.93
CA PHE A 50 13.25 12.65 -4.97
C PHE A 50 13.30 13.80 -5.98
N ARG A 51 12.30 13.93 -6.83
CA ARG A 51 12.13 15.06 -7.75
C ARG A 51 11.40 16.24 -7.14
N ASP A 52 10.75 16.07 -5.99
CA ASP A 52 10.05 17.14 -5.27
C ASP A 52 10.99 17.76 -4.24
N THR A 53 11.81 18.70 -4.69
CA THR A 53 12.76 19.46 -3.84
C THR A 53 12.09 20.29 -2.75
N ALA A 54 10.76 20.43 -2.77
CA ALA A 54 9.98 21.12 -1.74
C ALA A 54 9.71 20.28 -0.47
N ARG A 55 10.16 19.01 -0.41
CA ARG A 55 9.98 18.15 0.77
C ARG A 55 11.21 18.14 1.68
N PRO A 56 11.22 18.95 2.75
CA PRO A 56 12.35 19.05 3.68
C PRO A 56 12.58 17.79 4.52
N ASP A 57 11.63 16.88 4.53
CA ASP A 57 11.62 15.66 5.33
C ASP A 57 12.61 14.57 4.84
N ILE A 58 12.99 14.58 3.55
CA ILE A 58 13.93 13.58 2.99
C ILE A 58 15.26 13.56 3.74
N GLY A 59 15.85 14.73 3.98
CA GLY A 59 17.10 14.86 4.72
C GLY A 59 17.01 14.32 6.15
N HIS A 60 15.88 14.60 6.82
CA HIS A 60 15.60 14.08 8.15
C HIS A 60 15.42 12.57 8.17
N ILE A 61 14.63 12.03 7.24
CA ILE A 61 14.41 10.57 7.13
C ILE A 61 15.72 9.85 6.85
N ALA A 62 16.55 10.38 5.92
CA ALA A 62 17.87 9.81 5.65
C ALA A 62 18.77 9.85 6.90
N ALA A 63 18.72 10.94 7.69
CA ALA A 63 19.47 11.05 8.93
C ALA A 63 19.01 10.01 9.98
N VAL A 64 17.72 9.78 10.14
CA VAL A 64 17.17 8.71 10.99
C VAL A 64 17.57 7.34 10.44
N GLY A 65 17.49 7.13 9.13
CA GLY A 65 17.90 5.89 8.47
C GLY A 65 19.38 5.54 8.68
N ARG A 66 20.27 6.55 8.81
CA ARG A 66 21.69 6.33 9.17
C ARG A 66 21.92 5.98 10.64
N ILE A 67 21.00 6.36 11.53
CA ILE A 67 21.03 5.99 12.94
C ILE A 67 20.55 4.55 13.14
N ALA A 68 19.55 4.12 12.35
CA ALA A 68 19.00 2.77 12.45
C ALA A 68 20.01 1.69 12.03
N SER A 69 20.00 0.56 12.72
CA SER A 69 20.85 -0.60 12.39
C SER A 69 20.52 -1.15 11.01
N THR A 70 19.23 -1.16 10.64
CA THR A 70 18.78 -1.46 9.29
C THR A 70 17.68 -0.47 8.87
N PHE A 71 17.77 0.01 7.64
CA PHE A 71 16.78 0.93 7.09
C PHE A 71 16.06 0.28 5.90
N PHE A 72 14.75 0.09 6.04
CA PHE A 72 13.88 -0.46 5.01
C PHE A 72 13.04 0.61 4.35
N VAL A 73 12.82 0.48 3.04
CA VAL A 73 12.02 1.39 2.23
C VAL A 73 11.12 0.63 1.25
N THR A 74 9.95 1.16 0.95
CA THR A 74 9.00 0.55 0.01
C THR A 74 9.27 0.91 -1.45
N GLY A 75 10.34 1.65 -1.73
CA GLY A 75 10.77 2.06 -3.06
C GLY A 75 11.93 3.04 -2.98
N PHE A 76 12.57 3.32 -4.11
CA PHE A 76 13.71 4.26 -4.23
C PHE A 76 14.92 3.89 -3.37
N ASP A 77 15.14 2.60 -3.15
CA ASP A 77 16.24 2.15 -2.29
C ASP A 77 17.64 2.57 -2.81
N ALA A 78 17.81 2.69 -4.14
CA ALA A 78 19.04 3.19 -4.73
C ALA A 78 19.26 4.68 -4.40
N GLU A 79 18.21 5.50 -4.53
CA GLU A 79 18.25 6.92 -4.21
C GLU A 79 18.48 7.15 -2.70
N TRP A 80 17.85 6.37 -1.84
CA TRP A 80 18.11 6.42 -0.40
C TRP A 80 19.55 6.05 -0.08
N ARG A 81 20.16 5.05 -0.76
CA ARG A 81 21.58 4.73 -0.62
C ARG A 81 22.49 5.86 -1.08
N ALA A 82 22.11 6.58 -2.15
CA ALA A 82 22.84 7.77 -2.61
C ALA A 82 22.88 8.90 -1.57
N LEU A 83 21.93 8.93 -0.62
CA LEU A 83 21.94 9.83 0.55
C LEU A 83 22.77 9.27 1.73
N GLY A 84 23.59 8.25 1.51
CA GLY A 84 24.50 7.67 2.52
C GLY A 84 23.79 6.78 3.55
N THR A 85 22.64 6.23 3.22
CA THR A 85 21.93 5.24 4.06
C THR A 85 22.27 3.81 3.64
N ASN A 86 21.96 2.82 4.50
CA ASN A 86 22.01 1.39 4.17
C ASN A 86 20.66 0.84 3.69
N ALA A 87 19.89 1.65 2.95
CA ALA A 87 18.53 1.33 2.58
C ALA A 87 18.40 -0.03 1.86
N LYS A 88 17.46 -0.85 2.33
CA LYS A 88 17.05 -2.12 1.77
C LYS A 88 15.60 -2.06 1.32
N PHE A 89 15.31 -2.69 0.19
CA PHE A 89 13.95 -2.74 -0.29
C PHE A 89 13.11 -3.73 0.55
N LEU A 90 11.95 -3.26 1.03
CA LEU A 90 10.94 -4.06 1.71
C LEU A 90 9.56 -3.53 1.31
N PRO A 91 8.82 -4.24 0.44
CA PRO A 91 7.51 -3.78 -0.03
C PRO A 91 6.48 -3.80 1.09
N ALA A 92 5.47 -2.95 0.98
CA ALA A 92 4.27 -3.04 1.80
C ALA A 92 3.66 -4.45 1.75
N ALA A 93 2.75 -4.74 2.65
CA ALA A 93 2.06 -6.02 2.76
C ALA A 93 0.61 -5.84 3.22
N GLY A 94 -0.12 -6.92 3.36
CA GLY A 94 -1.46 -6.92 3.91
C GLY A 94 -1.52 -7.50 5.32
N ASP A 95 -2.58 -7.12 6.05
CA ASP A 95 -2.89 -7.72 7.34
C ASP A 95 -3.53 -9.10 7.13
N ALA A 96 -2.89 -10.16 7.64
CA ALA A 96 -3.39 -11.54 7.56
C ALA A 96 -4.77 -11.73 8.23
N GLY A 97 -5.16 -10.83 9.14
CA GLY A 97 -6.48 -10.81 9.76
C GLY A 97 -7.63 -10.40 8.83
N ILE A 98 -7.31 -9.78 7.69
CA ILE A 98 -8.30 -9.49 6.65
C ILE A 98 -8.63 -10.79 5.92
N THR A 99 -9.92 -11.12 5.87
CA THR A 99 -10.43 -12.35 5.22
C THR A 99 -11.65 -12.01 4.37
N PRO A 100 -11.93 -12.83 3.34
CA PRO A 100 -13.18 -12.74 2.59
C PRO A 100 -14.40 -12.84 3.52
N VAL A 101 -15.41 -12.04 3.23
CA VAL A 101 -16.69 -12.06 3.96
C VAL A 101 -17.85 -12.24 2.98
N THR A 102 -19.01 -12.63 3.50
CA THR A 102 -20.22 -12.73 2.69
C THR A 102 -20.58 -11.37 2.06
N PRO A 103 -20.79 -11.30 0.74
CA PRO A 103 -21.20 -10.07 0.07
C PRO A 103 -22.50 -9.49 0.63
N SER A 104 -22.57 -8.17 0.71
CA SER A 104 -23.76 -7.42 1.14
C SER A 104 -24.34 -6.63 -0.03
N SER A 105 -25.66 -6.72 -0.23
CA SER A 105 -26.35 -5.95 -1.27
C SER A 105 -26.21 -4.43 -1.09
N ALA A 106 -25.94 -3.95 0.12
CA ALA A 106 -25.68 -2.54 0.41
C ALA A 106 -24.45 -1.99 -0.35
N TYR A 107 -23.46 -2.86 -0.64
CA TYR A 107 -22.20 -2.48 -1.26
C TYR A 107 -22.03 -3.01 -2.70
N THR A 108 -23.03 -3.66 -3.26
CA THR A 108 -22.98 -4.18 -4.64
C THR A 108 -22.73 -3.04 -5.63
N SER A 109 -21.69 -3.19 -6.47
CA SER A 109 -21.32 -2.25 -7.53
C SER A 109 -20.50 -2.95 -8.62
N ASP A 110 -20.41 -2.33 -9.80
CA ASP A 110 -19.50 -2.81 -10.85
C ASP A 110 -18.05 -2.61 -10.41
N ALA A 111 -17.75 -1.44 -9.86
CA ALA A 111 -16.43 -1.14 -9.34
C ALA A 111 -16.47 -0.35 -8.02
N ALA A 112 -15.53 -0.61 -7.14
CA ALA A 112 -15.29 0.20 -5.94
C ALA A 112 -13.88 0.75 -5.91
N PHE A 113 -13.72 1.99 -5.43
CA PHE A 113 -12.44 2.55 -5.06
C PHE A 113 -12.43 2.94 -3.58
N ILE A 114 -11.47 2.46 -2.82
CA ILE A 114 -11.31 2.77 -1.40
C ILE A 114 -9.99 3.54 -1.22
N GLY A 115 -10.08 4.82 -0.92
CA GLY A 115 -8.89 5.66 -0.73
C GLY A 115 -9.19 7.15 -0.67
N THR A 116 -8.16 7.95 -0.39
CA THR A 116 -8.27 9.39 -0.20
C THR A 116 -8.35 10.15 -1.52
N GLY A 117 -9.24 11.16 -1.58
CA GLY A 117 -9.51 12.00 -2.73
C GLY A 117 -8.66 13.28 -2.77
N TYR A 118 -7.35 13.17 -2.66
CA TYR A 118 -6.45 14.33 -2.71
C TYR A 118 -5.80 14.56 -4.08
N ASP A 119 -6.10 13.73 -5.05
CA ASP A 119 -5.43 13.71 -6.36
C ASP A 119 -6.46 13.82 -7.49
N ALA A 120 -6.42 14.93 -8.23
CA ALA A 120 -7.35 15.21 -9.32
C ALA A 120 -7.29 14.14 -10.45
N SER A 121 -6.13 13.51 -10.68
CA SER A 121 -6.02 12.44 -11.69
C SER A 121 -6.81 11.19 -11.31
N ARG A 122 -6.88 10.88 -10.00
CA ARG A 122 -7.76 9.81 -9.50
C ARG A 122 -9.22 10.13 -9.73
N ALA A 123 -9.61 11.38 -9.44
CA ALA A 123 -10.98 11.83 -9.65
C ALA A 123 -11.36 11.79 -11.13
N ALA A 124 -10.47 12.22 -12.02
CA ALA A 124 -10.69 12.19 -13.46
C ALA A 124 -10.97 10.77 -13.97
N LEU A 125 -10.15 9.79 -13.59
CA LEU A 125 -10.36 8.38 -13.96
C LEU A 125 -11.69 7.85 -13.41
N LEU A 126 -11.99 8.08 -12.13
CA LEU A 126 -13.22 7.58 -11.51
C LEU A 126 -14.46 8.23 -12.12
N LEU A 127 -14.41 9.52 -12.45
CA LEU A 127 -15.49 10.23 -13.14
C LEU A 127 -15.71 9.69 -14.56
N ASP A 128 -14.64 9.32 -15.25
CA ASP A 128 -14.73 8.74 -16.58
C ASP A 128 -15.38 7.35 -16.54
N LEU A 129 -14.90 6.48 -15.67
CA LEU A 129 -15.50 5.15 -15.45
C LEU A 129 -16.97 5.24 -15.01
N ALA A 130 -17.33 6.22 -14.17
CA ALA A 130 -18.69 6.41 -13.66
C ALA A 130 -19.70 6.85 -14.74
N LYS A 131 -19.26 7.27 -15.93
CA LYS A 131 -20.15 7.51 -17.08
C LYS A 131 -20.75 6.22 -17.65
N HIS A 132 -20.08 5.09 -17.43
CA HIS A 132 -20.39 3.81 -18.07
C HIS A 132 -20.79 2.72 -17.07
N HIS A 133 -20.38 2.83 -15.80
CA HIS A 133 -20.51 1.78 -14.79
C HIS A 133 -20.96 2.32 -13.42
N ASP A 134 -21.53 1.45 -12.58
CA ASP A 134 -21.79 1.76 -11.17
C ASP A 134 -20.47 1.77 -10.38
N VAL A 135 -19.83 2.95 -10.31
CA VAL A 135 -18.59 3.15 -9.57
C VAL A 135 -18.87 3.78 -8.23
N ARG A 136 -18.47 3.13 -7.14
CA ARG A 136 -18.61 3.64 -5.78
C ARG A 136 -17.28 4.00 -5.17
N VAL A 137 -17.25 5.13 -4.45
CA VAL A 137 -16.02 5.69 -3.88
C VAL A 137 -16.14 5.77 -2.37
N TYR A 138 -15.11 5.31 -1.67
CA TYR A 138 -15.02 5.30 -0.21
C TYR A 138 -13.72 5.97 0.26
N GLY A 139 -13.79 6.69 1.37
CA GLY A 139 -12.67 7.38 1.95
C GLY A 139 -12.86 8.90 2.05
N PRO A 140 -11.96 9.61 2.74
CA PRO A 140 -12.05 11.06 2.91
C PRO A 140 -11.53 11.83 1.69
N GLY A 141 -11.81 13.13 1.64
CA GLY A 141 -11.17 14.07 0.70
C GLY A 141 -11.82 14.17 -0.68
N TRP A 142 -13.04 13.65 -0.87
CA TRP A 142 -13.75 13.67 -2.16
C TRP A 142 -14.81 14.77 -2.28
N GLN A 143 -14.83 15.76 -1.38
CA GLN A 143 -15.88 16.78 -1.30
C GLN A 143 -16.09 17.53 -2.62
N GLU A 144 -15.01 17.81 -3.34
CA GLU A 144 -15.02 18.53 -4.61
C GLU A 144 -15.77 17.73 -5.70
N TRP A 145 -15.64 16.40 -5.69
CA TRP A 145 -16.21 15.51 -6.71
C TRP A 145 -17.39 14.69 -6.20
N GLY A 146 -17.79 14.86 -4.95
CA GLY A 146 -18.78 14.00 -4.27
C GLY A 146 -20.18 14.05 -4.83
N LYS A 147 -20.51 15.10 -5.64
CA LYS A 147 -21.78 15.19 -6.35
C LYS A 147 -21.83 14.36 -7.64
N GLN A 148 -20.68 14.18 -8.28
CA GLN A 148 -20.54 13.43 -9.54
C GLN A 148 -20.20 11.96 -9.30
N LEU A 149 -19.52 11.67 -8.19
CA LEU A 149 -19.15 10.31 -7.76
C LEU A 149 -20.16 9.79 -6.73
N ARG A 150 -20.44 8.51 -6.73
CA ARG A 150 -21.20 7.84 -5.66
C ARG A 150 -20.31 7.66 -4.43
N TRP A 151 -20.00 8.76 -3.78
CA TRP A 151 -19.14 8.82 -2.61
C TRP A 151 -19.93 8.62 -1.32
N ASN A 152 -19.47 7.71 -0.45
CA ASN A 152 -20.13 7.38 0.80
C ASN A 152 -19.88 8.37 1.97
N GLY A 153 -19.04 9.39 1.75
CA GLY A 153 -18.78 10.46 2.75
C GLY A 153 -17.78 10.14 3.84
N ARG A 154 -17.26 8.90 3.95
CA ARG A 154 -16.39 8.47 5.05
C ARG A 154 -15.42 7.35 4.67
N SER A 155 -14.47 7.07 5.55
CA SER A 155 -13.63 5.87 5.47
C SER A 155 -14.44 4.61 5.78
N VAL A 156 -13.98 3.48 5.22
CA VAL A 156 -14.41 2.14 5.59
C VAL A 156 -13.19 1.36 6.04
N GLU A 157 -13.31 0.63 7.14
CA GLU A 157 -12.21 -0.07 7.80
C GLU A 157 -12.66 -1.44 8.33
N GLY A 158 -11.71 -2.31 8.64
CA GLY A 158 -11.95 -3.61 9.24
C GLY A 158 -12.96 -4.45 8.45
N LYS A 159 -14.01 -4.92 9.11
CA LYS A 159 -15.05 -5.76 8.51
C LYS A 159 -15.79 -5.05 7.37
N GLU A 160 -16.09 -3.75 7.52
CA GLU A 160 -16.79 -3.00 6.47
C GLU A 160 -15.92 -2.84 5.21
N PHE A 161 -14.60 -2.66 5.35
CA PHE A 161 -13.67 -2.68 4.22
C PHE A 161 -13.77 -4.01 3.47
N ALA A 162 -13.75 -5.12 4.18
CA ALA A 162 -13.88 -6.45 3.57
C ALA A 162 -15.25 -6.65 2.91
N GLU A 163 -16.34 -6.13 3.49
CA GLU A 163 -17.68 -6.18 2.91
C GLU A 163 -17.76 -5.39 1.60
N VAL A 164 -17.20 -4.18 1.53
CA VAL A 164 -17.11 -3.41 0.28
C VAL A 164 -16.33 -4.19 -0.78
N CYS A 165 -15.15 -4.71 -0.43
CA CYS A 165 -14.31 -5.48 -1.34
C CYS A 165 -15.00 -6.75 -1.86
N SER A 166 -15.64 -7.52 -0.97
CA SER A 166 -16.31 -8.77 -1.35
C SER A 166 -17.60 -8.55 -2.13
N SER A 167 -18.22 -7.36 -2.04
CA SER A 167 -19.53 -7.06 -2.68
C SER A 167 -19.39 -6.39 -4.04
N SER A 168 -18.26 -5.73 -4.31
CA SER A 168 -18.00 -5.11 -5.60
C SER A 168 -17.45 -6.14 -6.58
N ALA A 169 -17.88 -6.09 -7.85
CA ALA A 169 -17.36 -7.00 -8.86
C ALA A 169 -15.86 -6.81 -9.08
N ILE A 170 -15.40 -5.57 -9.01
CA ILE A 170 -14.00 -5.17 -9.20
C ILE A 170 -13.63 -4.12 -8.15
N THR A 171 -12.47 -4.25 -7.52
CA THR A 171 -11.91 -3.20 -6.65
C THR A 171 -10.72 -2.55 -7.33
N LEU A 172 -10.79 -1.23 -7.52
CA LEU A 172 -9.80 -0.46 -8.27
C LEU A 172 -8.60 -0.07 -7.41
N GLY A 173 -7.42 -0.17 -8.00
CA GLY A 173 -6.18 0.38 -7.48
C GLY A 173 -5.70 1.54 -8.33
N ILE A 174 -5.75 2.77 -7.80
CA ILE A 174 -5.30 3.97 -8.49
C ILE A 174 -4.15 4.57 -7.69
N ASN A 175 -2.97 4.61 -8.29
CA ASN A 175 -1.80 5.22 -7.67
C ASN A 175 -1.92 6.76 -7.71
N PRO A 176 -1.26 7.50 -6.81
CA PRO A 176 -1.15 8.94 -6.96
C PRO A 176 -0.43 9.27 -8.28
N SER A 177 -0.80 10.38 -8.94
CA SER A 177 -0.17 10.83 -10.19
C SER A 177 1.35 10.90 -10.12
N ARG A 178 1.87 11.20 -8.94
CA ARG A 178 3.31 11.25 -8.65
C ARG A 178 3.97 9.85 -8.61
N ALA A 179 3.21 8.75 -8.48
CA ALA A 179 3.74 7.39 -8.53
C ALA A 179 4.03 6.89 -9.95
N ALA A 180 3.52 7.57 -10.97
CA ALA A 180 3.73 7.23 -12.37
C ALA A 180 5.19 7.40 -12.86
N GLY A 181 6.11 7.83 -12.00
CA GLY A 181 7.48 8.21 -12.35
C GLY A 181 8.52 7.09 -12.44
N GLY A 182 8.16 5.85 -12.73
CA GLY A 182 9.14 4.81 -13.05
C GLY A 182 9.64 3.96 -11.88
N VAL A 183 8.94 3.96 -10.75
CA VAL A 183 9.31 3.18 -9.56
C VAL A 183 8.37 2.02 -9.36
N THR A 184 8.92 0.87 -9.04
CA THR A 184 8.12 -0.27 -8.57
C THR A 184 7.44 0.09 -7.26
N TYR A 185 6.12 0.16 -7.27
CA TYR A 185 5.34 0.54 -6.10
C TYR A 185 4.05 -0.27 -6.02
N THR A 186 3.73 -0.69 -4.80
CA THR A 186 2.43 -1.24 -4.41
C THR A 186 1.99 -0.54 -3.13
N SER A 187 0.73 -0.13 -3.05
CA SER A 187 0.18 0.40 -1.81
C SER A 187 -0.33 -0.72 -0.90
N ASP A 188 -0.50 -0.42 0.38
CA ASP A 188 -1.14 -1.34 1.35
C ASP A 188 -2.50 -1.82 0.84
N ARG A 189 -3.25 -0.94 0.18
CA ARG A 189 -4.55 -1.27 -0.43
C ARG A 189 -4.47 -2.46 -1.37
N THR A 190 -3.43 -2.56 -2.20
CA THR A 190 -3.24 -3.69 -3.13
C THR A 190 -3.34 -5.02 -2.40
N TRP A 191 -2.62 -5.16 -1.31
CA TRP A 191 -2.56 -6.38 -0.51
C TRP A 191 -3.86 -6.62 0.26
N MET A 192 -4.39 -5.57 0.89
CA MET A 192 -5.61 -5.66 1.71
C MET A 192 -6.84 -6.03 0.87
N VAL A 193 -6.97 -5.46 -0.33
CA VAL A 193 -8.08 -5.77 -1.25
C VAL A 193 -8.04 -7.24 -1.68
N ILE A 194 -6.85 -7.73 -2.05
CA ILE A 194 -6.69 -9.13 -2.48
C ILE A 194 -6.94 -10.09 -1.31
N LEU A 195 -6.45 -9.78 -0.09
CA LEU A 195 -6.71 -10.57 1.12
C LEU A 195 -8.19 -10.58 1.53
N ALA A 196 -8.92 -9.51 1.25
CA ALA A 196 -10.38 -9.47 1.42
C ALA A 196 -11.13 -10.33 0.39
N GLY A 197 -10.41 -11.00 -0.50
CA GLY A 197 -10.98 -11.86 -1.53
C GLY A 197 -11.67 -11.08 -2.65
N ALA A 198 -11.20 -9.88 -3.00
CA ALA A 198 -11.73 -9.12 -4.13
C ALA A 198 -10.89 -9.33 -5.39
N PHE A 199 -11.53 -9.16 -6.55
CA PHE A 199 -10.79 -9.00 -7.80
C PHE A 199 -10.18 -7.59 -7.84
N TYR A 200 -8.87 -7.52 -7.89
CA TYR A 200 -8.11 -6.26 -7.92
C TYR A 200 -7.72 -5.89 -9.34
N LEU A 201 -8.18 -4.71 -9.80
CA LEU A 201 -7.75 -4.08 -11.04
C LEU A 201 -6.93 -2.84 -10.68
N GLY A 202 -5.60 -2.94 -10.75
CA GLY A 202 -4.68 -1.92 -10.29
C GLY A 202 -3.92 -1.22 -11.39
N GLN A 203 -3.49 0.00 -11.13
CA GLN A 203 -2.57 0.71 -12.01
C GLN A 203 -1.18 0.07 -11.92
N GLY A 204 -0.69 -0.45 -13.04
CA GLY A 204 0.64 -1.05 -13.14
C GLY A 204 1.75 -0.02 -12.94
N THR A 205 2.84 -0.45 -12.32
CA THR A 205 4.10 0.29 -12.21
C THR A 205 5.25 -0.58 -12.71
N PRO A 206 6.37 -0.01 -13.19
CA PRO A 206 7.49 -0.79 -13.67
C PRO A 206 7.94 -1.86 -12.67
N GLY A 207 8.02 -3.11 -13.11
CA GLY A 207 8.45 -4.24 -12.29
C GLY A 207 7.44 -4.75 -11.26
N VAL A 208 6.19 -4.28 -11.27
CA VAL A 208 5.14 -4.75 -10.33
C VAL A 208 4.82 -6.24 -10.50
N GLU A 209 5.03 -6.78 -11.70
CA GLU A 209 4.85 -8.19 -12.03
C GLU A 209 5.69 -9.15 -11.18
N ARG A 210 6.80 -8.68 -10.60
CA ARG A 210 7.58 -9.49 -9.65
C ARG A 210 6.88 -9.75 -8.33
N PHE A 211 5.82 -9.00 -8.03
CA PHE A 211 4.98 -9.20 -6.84
C PHE A 211 3.71 -9.96 -7.17
N LEU A 212 3.01 -9.51 -8.21
CA LEU A 212 1.67 -10.00 -8.58
C LEU A 212 1.59 -10.06 -10.11
N ARG A 213 1.42 -11.26 -10.66
CA ARG A 213 1.35 -11.47 -12.10
C ARG A 213 -0.03 -11.08 -12.65
N ASP A 214 -0.01 -10.36 -13.78
CA ASP A 214 -1.23 -9.98 -14.52
C ASP A 214 -1.99 -11.24 -14.98
N GLY A 215 -3.31 -11.21 -14.88
CA GLY A 215 -4.19 -12.31 -15.26
C GLY A 215 -4.10 -13.57 -14.40
N GLU A 216 -3.22 -13.59 -13.39
CA GLU A 216 -3.04 -14.71 -12.46
C GLU A 216 -3.42 -14.33 -11.01
N HIS A 217 -2.86 -13.26 -10.49
CA HIS A 217 -3.10 -12.82 -9.10
C HIS A 217 -3.96 -11.58 -8.99
N CYS A 218 -3.99 -10.77 -10.03
CA CYS A 218 -4.73 -9.53 -10.18
C CYS A 218 -4.80 -9.17 -11.66
N ALA A 219 -5.33 -7.97 -11.99
CA ALA A 219 -5.17 -7.37 -13.31
C ALA A 219 -4.49 -6.01 -13.18
N TRP A 220 -3.58 -5.69 -14.12
CA TRP A 220 -2.89 -4.41 -14.17
C TRP A 220 -3.33 -3.62 -15.40
N TYR A 221 -3.68 -2.35 -15.22
CA TYR A 221 -3.93 -1.43 -16.33
C TYR A 221 -2.80 -0.38 -16.44
N VAL A 222 -2.60 0.16 -17.63
CA VAL A 222 -1.52 1.13 -17.90
C VAL A 222 -2.01 2.58 -17.99
N ASP A 223 -3.22 2.80 -18.51
CA ASP A 223 -3.84 4.11 -18.65
C ASP A 223 -5.38 4.04 -18.47
N ALA A 224 -6.06 5.14 -18.70
CA ALA A 224 -7.50 5.24 -18.49
C ALA A 224 -8.31 4.38 -19.48
N ASP A 225 -7.90 4.36 -20.74
CA ASP A 225 -8.58 3.58 -21.79
C ASP A 225 -8.41 2.07 -21.54
N ASP A 226 -7.22 1.63 -21.17
CA ASP A 226 -6.95 0.24 -20.79
C ASP A 226 -7.71 -0.14 -19.50
N CYS A 227 -7.81 0.79 -18.54
CA CYS A 227 -8.61 0.57 -17.34
C CYS A 227 -10.09 0.31 -17.68
N LEU A 228 -10.68 1.14 -18.52
CA LEU A 228 -12.06 0.98 -18.96
C LEU A 228 -12.25 -0.33 -19.74
N ALA A 229 -11.36 -0.63 -20.69
CA ALA A 229 -11.42 -1.85 -21.47
C ALA A 229 -11.32 -3.13 -20.61
N LYS A 230 -10.43 -3.13 -19.62
CA LYS A 230 -10.29 -4.24 -18.66
C LYS A 230 -11.46 -4.33 -17.69
N LEU A 231 -12.01 -3.21 -17.25
CA LEU A 231 -13.23 -3.18 -16.45
C LEU A 231 -14.38 -3.85 -17.23
N ASP A 232 -14.62 -3.44 -18.47
CA ASP A 232 -15.61 -4.02 -19.37
C ASP A 232 -15.41 -5.52 -19.59
N PHE A 233 -14.18 -5.92 -19.86
CA PHE A 233 -13.81 -7.32 -20.08
C PHE A 233 -14.14 -8.18 -18.87
N TYR A 234 -13.62 -7.78 -17.71
CA TYR A 234 -13.79 -8.57 -16.50
C TYR A 234 -15.21 -8.51 -15.91
N LEU A 235 -16.00 -7.47 -16.18
CA LEU A 235 -17.44 -7.48 -15.83
C LEU A 235 -18.21 -8.54 -16.62
N ARG A 236 -17.85 -8.78 -17.89
CA ARG A 236 -18.46 -9.80 -18.75
C ARG A 236 -17.95 -11.22 -18.50
N ASP A 237 -16.77 -11.37 -17.86
CA ASP A 237 -16.18 -12.69 -17.58
C ASP A 237 -16.04 -12.95 -16.06
N PRO A 238 -17.15 -13.32 -15.39
CA PRO A 238 -17.12 -13.64 -13.96
C PRO A 238 -16.27 -14.88 -13.64
N VAL A 239 -16.07 -15.79 -14.60
CA VAL A 239 -15.26 -16.99 -14.40
C VAL A 239 -13.78 -16.63 -14.31
N ALA A 240 -13.29 -15.77 -15.22
CA ALA A 240 -11.92 -15.26 -15.15
C ALA A 240 -11.69 -14.47 -13.86
N ARG A 241 -12.64 -13.58 -13.48
CA ARG A 241 -12.56 -12.84 -12.22
C ARG A 241 -12.41 -13.75 -11.01
N GLU A 242 -13.28 -14.77 -10.90
CA GLU A 242 -13.26 -15.70 -9.74
C GLU A 242 -11.95 -16.49 -9.66
N ARG A 243 -11.45 -16.96 -10.79
CA ARG A 243 -10.18 -17.65 -10.87
C ARG A 243 -9.01 -16.77 -10.37
N ILE A 244 -8.89 -15.56 -10.91
CA ILE A 244 -7.81 -14.61 -10.57
C ILE A 244 -7.92 -14.19 -9.10
N ARG A 245 -9.13 -13.85 -8.63
CA ARG A 245 -9.43 -13.49 -7.24
C ARG A 245 -8.97 -14.57 -6.27
N SER A 246 -9.36 -15.81 -6.53
CA SER A 246 -9.04 -16.95 -5.68
C SER A 246 -7.53 -17.30 -5.68
N GLN A 247 -6.88 -17.20 -6.84
CA GLN A 247 -5.42 -17.39 -6.95
C GLN A 247 -4.66 -16.28 -6.24
N GLY A 248 -5.05 -15.02 -6.46
CA GLY A 248 -4.44 -13.86 -5.84
C GLY A 248 -4.53 -13.88 -4.31
N GLU A 249 -5.72 -14.19 -3.77
CA GLU A 249 -5.92 -14.28 -2.31
C GLU A 249 -4.99 -15.33 -1.68
N ARG A 250 -4.95 -16.55 -2.22
CA ARG A 250 -4.05 -17.60 -1.73
C ARG A 250 -2.59 -17.19 -1.81
N PHE A 251 -2.19 -16.61 -2.95
CA PHE A 251 -0.80 -16.21 -3.16
C PHE A 251 -0.36 -15.11 -2.20
N VAL A 252 -1.18 -14.04 -2.04
CA VAL A 252 -0.87 -12.92 -1.13
C VAL A 252 -0.84 -13.39 0.31
N ARG A 253 -1.76 -14.23 0.73
CA ARG A 253 -1.81 -14.80 2.08
C ARG A 253 -0.57 -15.64 2.41
N ALA A 254 -0.07 -16.37 1.43
CA ALA A 254 1.14 -17.18 1.60
C ALA A 254 2.44 -16.37 1.58
N ASN A 255 2.49 -15.21 0.88
CA ASN A 255 3.77 -14.57 0.55
C ASN A 255 3.87 -13.08 0.91
N HIS A 256 2.75 -12.38 1.16
CA HIS A 256 2.72 -10.92 1.26
C HIS A 256 1.89 -10.40 2.44
N THR A 257 2.06 -11.00 3.61
CA THR A 257 1.48 -10.50 4.86
C THR A 257 2.50 -9.70 5.68
N TYR A 258 2.03 -8.91 6.63
CA TYR A 258 2.91 -8.21 7.57
C TYR A 258 3.72 -9.17 8.43
N ASP A 259 3.24 -10.39 8.70
CA ASP A 259 4.03 -11.39 9.46
C ASP A 259 5.35 -11.71 8.75
N GLN A 260 5.33 -11.91 7.41
CA GLN A 260 6.55 -12.13 6.64
C GLN A 260 7.45 -10.88 6.61
N ARG A 261 6.86 -9.66 6.58
CA ARG A 261 7.64 -8.42 6.64
C ARG A 261 8.30 -8.20 8.01
N ILE A 262 7.62 -8.55 9.08
CA ILE A 262 8.19 -8.49 10.44
C ILE A 262 9.39 -9.45 10.56
N ALA A 263 9.32 -10.64 9.98
CA ALA A 263 10.47 -11.55 9.92
C ALA A 263 11.68 -10.88 9.22
N ASN A 264 11.49 -10.21 8.09
CA ASN A 264 12.54 -9.43 7.43
C ASN A 264 13.09 -8.29 8.31
N LEU A 265 12.20 -7.57 9.02
CA LEU A 265 12.62 -6.50 9.94
C LEU A 265 13.50 -7.01 11.07
N LEU A 266 13.13 -8.13 11.67
CA LEU A 266 13.87 -8.73 12.79
C LEU A 266 15.20 -9.34 12.36
N SER A 267 15.28 -9.98 11.19
CA SER A 267 16.52 -10.54 10.65
C SER A 267 17.44 -9.48 10.04
N GLY A 268 16.90 -8.31 9.69
CA GLY A 268 17.63 -7.28 8.94
C GLY A 268 17.83 -7.62 7.46
N GLU A 269 17.19 -8.67 6.92
CA GLU A 269 17.34 -9.11 5.54
C GLU A 269 16.39 -8.36 4.59
N ALA A 270 16.89 -8.02 3.40
CA ALA A 270 16.06 -7.45 2.34
C ALA A 270 15.03 -8.48 1.87
N TRP A 271 13.87 -7.98 1.45
CA TRP A 271 12.91 -8.82 0.75
C TRP A 271 13.48 -9.27 -0.60
N THR A 272 13.34 -10.53 -0.88
CA THR A 272 13.69 -11.14 -2.18
C THR A 272 12.45 -11.78 -2.79
N VAL A 273 12.39 -11.77 -4.12
CA VAL A 273 11.34 -12.52 -4.83
C VAL A 273 11.49 -13.99 -4.46
N GLN A 274 10.48 -14.55 -3.81
CA GLN A 274 10.46 -15.99 -3.61
C GLN A 274 10.29 -16.65 -4.99
N SER A 275 11.28 -17.43 -5.40
CA SER A 275 11.15 -18.25 -6.58
C SER A 275 10.01 -19.25 -6.31
N THR A 276 8.90 -19.06 -7.01
CA THR A 276 7.83 -20.08 -7.05
C THR A 276 8.39 -21.30 -7.78
N THR A 277 9.01 -22.20 -7.04
CA THR A 277 9.27 -23.56 -7.50
C THR A 277 7.99 -24.37 -7.34
N GLY A 278 7.42 -24.83 -8.43
CA GLY A 278 6.43 -25.87 -8.47
C GLY A 278 5.12 -25.50 -9.06
#